data_434095909dbe5012f1e5df6884f03afc
#
_entry.id   434095909dbe5012f1e5df6884f03afc
#
_cell.length_a   1.000
_cell.length_b   1.000
_cell.length_c   1.000
_cell.angle_alpha   90.00
_cell.angle_beta   90.00
_cell.angle_gamma   90.00
#
_symmetry.space_group_name_H-M   'P 1'
#
loop_
_entity.id
_entity.type
_entity.pdbx_description
1 polymer ?
#
loop_
_entity_poly.entity_id
_entity_poly.type
_entity_poly.pdbx_seq_one_letter_code
_entity_poly.pdbx_strand_id
1 'polypeptide(L)'
;SRVYVEKKPEFDVESKQLEAELRTLLGIEGLESLRTIRRYDVEGIDDELFEQCVPTVFSEPQVDMAHRRLPTLTDDSVLFAVEYLPGQFDQRADSASECIQFVSCGERPEVRSATLYLLEGDLSDDDIAAIKHYVINPVEAREASLDEVETLKTEYPEPADVEVIEHFVDYDDEVLEIFIRERGLAMDLAAVSYTHLRAHETTLHL
;
A
#
# COMPACT_ATOMS: atom_id res chain seq x y z
N SER A 1 15.11 0.30 12.36
CA SER A 1 15.92 1.24 11.54
C SER A 1 15.16 1.68 10.30
N ARG A 2 15.39 2.91 9.82
CA ARG A 2 14.71 3.51 8.67
C ARG A 2 15.69 4.15 7.67
N VAL A 3 15.41 4.01 6.37
CA VAL A 3 16.13 4.70 5.30
C VAL A 3 15.16 5.26 4.27
N TYR A 4 15.51 6.41 3.70
CA TYR A 4 14.81 7.07 2.61
C TYR A 4 15.72 7.07 1.39
N VAL A 5 15.19 6.65 0.26
CA VAL A 5 15.94 6.52 -0.99
C VAL A 5 15.20 7.23 -2.10
N GLU A 6 15.87 8.12 -2.79
CA GLU A 6 15.34 8.82 -3.95
C GLU A 6 16.30 8.77 -5.13
N LYS A 7 15.79 8.90 -6.32
CA LYS A 7 16.61 9.00 -7.52
C LYS A 7 17.33 10.36 -7.57
N LYS A 8 18.58 10.36 -8.05
CA LYS A 8 19.24 11.62 -8.39
C LYS A 8 18.46 12.33 -9.50
N PRO A 9 18.45 13.68 -9.53
CA PRO A 9 17.60 14.45 -10.46
C PRO A 9 17.75 14.07 -11.94
N GLU A 10 18.94 13.60 -12.35
CA GLU A 10 19.22 13.19 -13.73
C GLU A 10 18.55 11.85 -14.09
N PHE A 11 18.26 11.01 -13.08
CA PHE A 11 17.70 9.68 -13.24
C PHE A 11 16.24 9.57 -12.77
N ASP A 12 15.68 10.65 -12.22
CA ASP A 12 14.31 10.68 -11.72
C ASP A 12 13.30 10.93 -12.84
N VAL A 13 13.06 9.89 -13.61
CA VAL A 13 12.06 9.91 -14.70
C VAL A 13 10.64 9.73 -14.12
N GLU A 14 10.50 8.90 -13.07
CA GLU A 14 9.21 8.58 -12.46
C GLU A 14 8.54 9.84 -11.90
N SER A 15 9.25 10.62 -11.08
CA SER A 15 8.69 11.84 -10.51
C SER A 15 8.37 12.90 -11.56
N LYS A 16 9.24 13.08 -12.56
CA LYS A 16 9.01 14.02 -13.65
C LYS A 16 7.81 13.65 -14.52
N GLN A 17 7.61 12.36 -14.78
CA GLN A 17 6.45 11.89 -15.52
C GLN A 17 5.18 12.12 -14.71
N LEU A 18 5.17 11.73 -13.43
CA LEU A 18 4.02 11.95 -12.55
C LEU A 18 3.70 13.44 -12.40
N GLU A 19 4.70 14.31 -12.21
CA GLU A 19 4.52 15.77 -12.19
C GLU A 19 3.82 16.26 -13.45
N ALA A 20 4.29 15.83 -14.61
CA ALA A 20 3.70 16.20 -15.89
C ALA A 20 2.25 15.69 -16.04
N GLU A 21 1.96 14.48 -15.59
CA GLU A 21 0.61 13.91 -15.57
C GLU A 21 -0.33 14.70 -14.65
N LEU A 22 0.09 15.02 -13.43
CA LEU A 22 -0.71 15.81 -12.49
C LEU A 22 -1.04 17.21 -13.03
N ARG A 23 -0.07 17.87 -13.67
CA ARG A 23 -0.29 19.18 -14.29
C ARG A 23 -1.22 19.10 -15.50
N THR A 24 -1.05 18.08 -16.36
CA THR A 24 -1.78 18.04 -17.64
C THR A 24 -3.15 17.36 -17.53
N LEU A 25 -3.27 16.29 -16.73
CA LEU A 25 -4.53 15.53 -16.60
C LEU A 25 -5.44 16.09 -15.52
N LEU A 26 -4.86 16.51 -14.37
CA LEU A 26 -5.64 17.08 -13.27
C LEU A 26 -5.70 18.61 -13.31
N GLY A 27 -4.91 19.26 -14.17
CA GLY A 27 -4.91 20.72 -14.31
C GLY A 27 -4.32 21.45 -13.10
N ILE A 28 -3.43 20.82 -12.33
CA ILE A 28 -2.82 21.40 -11.13
C ILE A 28 -1.66 22.31 -11.52
N GLU A 29 -1.98 23.57 -11.82
CA GLU A 29 -1.00 24.56 -12.28
C GLU A 29 -0.04 25.01 -11.16
N GLY A 30 -0.49 24.97 -9.90
CA GLY A 30 0.30 25.41 -8.74
C GLY A 30 1.42 24.43 -8.33
N LEU A 31 1.48 23.21 -8.88
CA LEU A 31 2.54 22.25 -8.59
C LEU A 31 3.83 22.68 -9.29
N GLU A 32 4.86 23.03 -8.54
CA GLU A 32 6.17 23.46 -9.05
C GLU A 32 7.14 22.28 -9.17
N SER A 33 7.19 21.41 -8.17
CA SER A 33 8.01 20.21 -8.20
C SER A 33 7.36 19.04 -7.49
N LEU A 34 7.74 17.83 -7.92
CA LEU A 34 7.36 16.57 -7.28
C LEU A 34 8.60 15.69 -7.15
N ARG A 35 8.81 15.16 -5.95
CA ARG A 35 9.85 14.17 -5.67
C ARG A 35 9.22 12.91 -5.08
N THR A 36 9.66 11.76 -5.58
CA THR A 36 9.24 10.46 -5.08
C THR A 36 10.36 9.84 -4.26
N ILE A 37 10.10 9.55 -2.99
CA ILE A 37 11.08 9.01 -2.06
C ILE A 37 10.59 7.65 -1.58
N ARG A 38 11.42 6.63 -1.68
CA ARG A 38 11.12 5.29 -1.16
C ARG A 38 11.58 5.22 0.29
N ARG A 39 10.67 4.86 1.19
CA ARG A 39 10.96 4.59 2.59
C ARG A 39 11.04 3.10 2.81
N TYR A 40 12.07 2.66 3.52
CA TYR A 40 12.17 1.31 4.04
C TYR A 40 12.31 1.36 5.56
N ASP A 41 11.43 0.65 6.23
CA ASP A 41 11.48 0.38 7.66
C ASP A 41 11.92 -1.07 7.85
N VAL A 42 12.92 -1.29 8.71
CA VAL A 42 13.54 -2.60 8.92
C VAL A 42 13.63 -2.91 10.41
N GLU A 43 13.16 -4.10 10.79
CA GLU A 43 13.23 -4.63 12.15
C GLU A 43 13.90 -6.02 12.14
N GLY A 44 14.68 -6.32 13.18
CA GLY A 44 15.29 -7.64 13.34
C GLY A 44 16.74 -7.73 12.86
N ILE A 45 17.39 -6.60 12.55
CA ILE A 45 18.83 -6.53 12.25
C ILE A 45 19.50 -5.45 13.09
N ASP A 46 20.81 -5.57 13.27
CA ASP A 46 21.61 -4.54 13.93
C ASP A 46 21.96 -3.37 13.00
N ASP A 47 22.45 -2.28 13.58
CA ASP A 47 22.75 -1.07 12.82
C ASP A 47 23.94 -1.26 11.86
N GLU A 48 24.89 -2.14 12.17
CA GLU A 48 26.05 -2.41 11.30
C GLU A 48 25.60 -3.11 10.00
N LEU A 49 24.79 -4.15 10.11
CA LEU A 49 24.21 -4.84 8.96
C LEU A 49 23.28 -3.91 8.16
N PHE A 50 22.50 -3.08 8.86
CA PHE A 50 21.65 -2.12 8.20
C PHE A 50 22.45 -1.11 7.36
N GLU A 51 23.58 -0.57 7.89
CA GLU A 51 24.44 0.33 7.12
C GLU A 51 25.08 -0.34 5.90
N GLN A 52 25.44 -1.61 6.00
CA GLN A 52 25.93 -2.39 4.86
C GLN A 52 24.85 -2.60 3.78
N CYS A 53 23.59 -2.74 4.21
CA CYS A 53 22.46 -2.95 3.30
C CYS A 53 22.02 -1.66 2.58
N VAL A 54 22.33 -0.47 3.11
CA VAL A 54 21.93 0.79 2.45
C VAL A 54 22.44 0.88 1.02
N PRO A 55 23.73 0.74 0.72
CA PRO A 55 24.25 0.83 -0.65
C PRO A 55 24.10 -0.43 -1.50
N THR A 56 23.66 -1.56 -0.90
CA THR A 56 23.66 -2.87 -1.58
C THR A 56 22.28 -3.46 -1.79
N VAL A 57 21.33 -3.13 -0.90
CA VAL A 57 19.95 -3.65 -0.93
C VAL A 57 18.94 -2.55 -1.22
N PHE A 58 19.06 -1.41 -0.52
CA PHE A 58 18.03 -0.36 -0.60
C PHE A 58 18.28 0.67 -1.70
N SER A 59 19.53 0.86 -2.14
CA SER A 59 19.88 1.87 -3.11
C SER A 59 20.98 1.41 -4.08
N GLU A 60 21.02 2.06 -5.23
CA GLU A 60 22.13 1.99 -6.20
C GLU A 60 22.87 3.34 -6.15
N PRO A 61 24.04 3.43 -5.48
CA PRO A 61 24.74 4.70 -5.27
C PRO A 61 25.08 5.51 -6.54
N GLN A 62 25.07 4.87 -7.70
CA GLN A 62 25.29 5.52 -8.98
C GLN A 62 24.12 6.41 -9.38
N VAL A 63 22.89 5.99 -9.09
CA VAL A 63 21.65 6.64 -9.55
C VAL A 63 20.75 7.09 -8.39
N ASP A 64 21.00 6.61 -7.18
CA ASP A 64 20.21 6.91 -5.99
C ASP A 64 20.96 7.77 -4.98
N MET A 65 20.19 8.46 -4.13
CA MET A 65 20.62 9.12 -2.91
C MET A 65 19.88 8.48 -1.74
N ALA A 66 20.62 8.05 -0.72
CA ALA A 66 20.05 7.46 0.49
C ALA A 66 20.20 8.42 1.67
N HIS A 67 19.14 8.61 2.45
CA HIS A 67 19.06 9.55 3.57
C HIS A 67 18.54 8.85 4.82
N ARG A 68 19.05 9.23 5.99
CA ARG A 68 18.57 8.75 7.28
C ARG A 68 17.41 9.59 7.84
N ARG A 69 17.20 10.75 7.29
CA ARG A 69 16.16 11.69 7.71
C ARG A 69 15.45 12.22 6.48
N LEU A 70 14.21 12.58 6.67
CA LEU A 70 13.43 13.30 5.66
C LEU A 70 14.13 14.62 5.30
N PRO A 71 13.99 15.08 4.05
CA PRO A 71 14.42 16.40 3.66
C PRO A 71 13.72 17.47 4.49
N THR A 72 14.38 18.62 4.66
CA THR A 72 13.75 19.77 5.32
C THR A 72 12.60 20.26 4.47
N LEU A 73 11.41 20.33 5.05
CA LEU A 73 10.23 20.86 4.40
C LEU A 73 10.24 22.39 4.47
N THR A 74 9.78 23.04 3.42
CA THR A 74 9.49 24.48 3.37
C THR A 74 8.01 24.71 3.73
N ASP A 75 7.63 25.97 3.95
CA ASP A 75 6.22 26.30 4.27
C ASP A 75 5.26 25.94 3.12
N ASP A 76 5.76 25.91 1.90
CA ASP A 76 5.00 25.57 0.68
C ASP A 76 5.14 24.09 0.26
N SER A 77 5.68 23.25 1.17
CA SER A 77 5.87 21.82 0.91
C SER A 77 4.76 20.98 1.53
N VAL A 78 4.25 20.03 0.77
CA VAL A 78 3.33 18.99 1.24
C VAL A 78 3.99 17.63 1.11
N LEU A 79 4.05 16.89 2.21
CA LEU A 79 4.59 15.54 2.26
C LEU A 79 3.54 14.56 2.76
N PHE A 80 3.32 13.50 2.01
CA PHE A 80 2.52 12.37 2.45
C PHE A 80 3.15 11.05 2.01
N ALA A 81 2.83 9.98 2.69
CA ALA A 81 3.33 8.65 2.38
C ALA A 81 2.18 7.71 1.99
N VAL A 82 2.48 6.75 1.13
CA VAL A 82 1.55 5.71 0.68
C VAL A 82 2.17 4.35 0.92
N GLU A 83 1.43 3.47 1.58
CA GLU A 83 1.83 2.09 1.86
C GLU A 83 0.77 1.11 1.38
N TYR A 84 1.14 -0.14 1.18
CA TYR A 84 0.18 -1.20 0.91
C TYR A 84 -0.72 -1.49 2.11
N LEU A 85 -1.97 -1.86 1.85
CA LEU A 85 -2.90 -2.31 2.89
C LEU A 85 -2.38 -3.59 3.55
N PRO A 86 -2.68 -3.81 4.84
CA PRO A 86 -2.37 -5.07 5.50
C PRO A 86 -2.96 -6.26 4.73
N GLY A 87 -2.11 -7.26 4.45
CA GLY A 87 -2.49 -8.42 3.66
C GLY A 87 -2.21 -8.30 2.15
N GLN A 88 -1.89 -7.11 1.66
CA GLN A 88 -1.38 -6.93 0.30
C GLN A 88 0.10 -7.27 0.22
N PHE A 89 0.52 -7.82 -0.92
CA PHE A 89 1.91 -8.21 -1.14
C PHE A 89 2.77 -7.00 -1.51
N ASP A 90 3.72 -6.66 -0.64
CA ASP A 90 4.71 -5.62 -0.87
C ASP A 90 5.98 -6.25 -1.47
N GLN A 91 6.08 -6.25 -2.81
CA GLN A 91 7.20 -6.83 -3.52
C GLN A 91 8.55 -6.18 -3.15
N ARG A 92 8.56 -4.87 -2.88
CA ARG A 92 9.81 -4.17 -2.52
C ARG A 92 10.30 -4.58 -1.14
N ALA A 93 9.39 -4.64 -0.18
CA ALA A 93 9.70 -5.08 1.18
C ALA A 93 10.13 -6.54 1.19
N ASP A 94 9.44 -7.40 0.45
CA ASP A 94 9.75 -8.82 0.33
C ASP A 94 11.13 -9.05 -0.27
N SER A 95 11.44 -8.42 -1.41
CA SER A 95 12.75 -8.50 -2.05
C SER A 95 13.88 -7.95 -1.18
N ALA A 96 13.65 -6.83 -0.48
CA ALA A 96 14.64 -6.27 0.43
C ALA A 96 14.91 -7.22 1.61
N SER A 97 13.86 -7.78 2.22
CA SER A 97 13.96 -8.76 3.29
C SER A 97 14.76 -10.00 2.88
N GLU A 98 14.50 -10.52 1.68
CA GLU A 98 15.23 -11.66 1.10
C GLU A 98 16.70 -11.32 0.84
N CYS A 99 16.99 -10.16 0.25
CA CYS A 99 18.36 -9.70 0.02
C CYS A 99 19.15 -9.54 1.32
N ILE A 100 18.53 -8.99 2.37
CA ILE A 100 19.18 -8.86 3.69
C ILE A 100 19.49 -10.25 4.26
N GLN A 101 18.58 -11.20 4.14
CA GLN A 101 18.81 -12.58 4.55
C GLN A 101 20.02 -13.19 3.84
N PHE A 102 20.16 -12.97 2.54
CA PHE A 102 21.33 -13.44 1.78
C PHE A 102 22.62 -12.78 2.22
N VAL A 103 22.63 -11.48 2.46
CA VAL A 103 23.81 -10.73 2.91
C VAL A 103 24.25 -11.17 4.30
N SER A 104 23.31 -11.38 5.22
CA SER A 104 23.60 -11.76 6.60
C SER A 104 23.84 -13.25 6.79
N CYS A 105 23.37 -14.09 5.88
CA CYS A 105 23.25 -15.55 6.06
C CYS A 105 22.49 -15.92 7.36
N GLY A 106 21.58 -15.02 7.81
CA GLY A 106 20.84 -15.12 9.06
C GLY A 106 19.35 -15.33 8.87
N GLU A 107 18.59 -14.89 9.87
CA GLU A 107 17.13 -14.90 9.80
C GLU A 107 16.63 -13.79 8.87
N ARG A 108 15.46 -14.02 8.29
CA ARG A 108 14.79 -13.05 7.43
C ARG A 108 14.19 -11.91 8.30
N PRO A 109 14.60 -10.64 8.10
CA PRO A 109 14.07 -9.52 8.88
C PRO A 109 12.67 -9.12 8.42
N GLU A 110 11.95 -8.43 9.29
CA GLU A 110 10.73 -7.72 8.89
C GLU A 110 11.09 -6.43 8.16
N VAL A 111 10.52 -6.25 6.99
CA VAL A 111 10.67 -5.03 6.19
C VAL A 111 9.31 -4.53 5.76
N ARG A 112 9.12 -3.21 5.80
CA ARG A 112 7.97 -2.53 5.19
C ARG A 112 8.46 -1.43 4.27
N SER A 113 7.77 -1.23 3.17
CA SER A 113 8.06 -0.12 2.29
C SER A 113 6.90 0.86 2.19
N ALA A 114 7.22 2.12 1.92
CA ALA A 114 6.26 3.14 1.58
C ALA A 114 6.85 4.07 0.52
N THR A 115 5.98 4.66 -0.28
CA THR A 115 6.35 5.71 -1.21
C THR A 115 5.93 7.05 -0.64
N LEU A 116 6.88 7.96 -0.48
CA LEU A 116 6.61 9.33 -0.08
C LEU A 116 6.56 10.22 -1.32
N TYR A 117 5.60 11.11 -1.31
CA TYR A 117 5.43 12.16 -2.31
C TYR A 117 5.68 13.49 -1.64
N LEU A 118 6.75 14.17 -2.05
CA LEU A 118 7.07 15.53 -1.64
C LEU A 118 6.67 16.46 -2.78
N LEU A 119 5.66 17.27 -2.52
CA LEU A 119 5.11 18.26 -3.43
C LEU A 119 5.59 19.65 -3.00
N GLU A 120 5.96 20.49 -3.93
CA GLU A 120 6.31 21.89 -3.70
C GLU A 120 5.50 22.77 -4.64
N GLY A 121 5.01 23.90 -4.13
CA GLY A 121 4.25 24.88 -4.89
C GLY A 121 3.03 25.40 -4.16
N ASP A 122 2.29 26.30 -4.81
CA ASP A 122 1.05 26.90 -4.28
C ASP A 122 -0.14 25.96 -4.53
N LEU A 123 -0.33 25.02 -3.62
CA LEU A 123 -1.33 23.95 -3.72
C LEU A 123 -2.48 24.20 -2.76
N SER A 124 -3.70 24.19 -3.26
CA SER A 124 -4.90 24.21 -2.44
C SER A 124 -5.17 22.82 -1.80
N ASP A 125 -5.99 22.81 -0.76
CA ASP A 125 -6.44 21.54 -0.14
C ASP A 125 -7.16 20.64 -1.15
N ASP A 126 -7.89 21.20 -2.11
CA ASP A 126 -8.57 20.47 -3.17
C ASP A 126 -7.55 19.84 -4.15
N ASP A 127 -6.47 20.56 -4.49
CA ASP A 127 -5.39 20.03 -5.32
C ASP A 127 -4.70 18.85 -4.64
N ILE A 128 -4.38 19.00 -3.35
CA ILE A 128 -3.77 17.93 -2.55
C ILE A 128 -4.69 16.70 -2.48
N ALA A 129 -5.99 16.91 -2.26
CA ALA A 129 -6.95 15.82 -2.25
C ALA A 129 -7.05 15.12 -3.60
N ALA A 130 -7.04 15.88 -4.70
CA ALA A 130 -7.05 15.32 -6.06
C ALA A 130 -5.78 14.52 -6.37
N ILE A 131 -4.60 15.02 -5.97
CA ILE A 131 -3.34 14.31 -6.10
C ILE A 131 -3.38 12.98 -5.31
N LYS A 132 -3.77 13.03 -4.03
CA LYS A 132 -3.88 11.82 -3.20
C LYS A 132 -4.84 10.81 -3.83
N HIS A 133 -5.98 11.26 -4.33
CA HIS A 133 -6.95 10.37 -4.99
C HIS A 133 -6.39 9.74 -6.28
N TYR A 134 -5.52 10.46 -6.99
CA TYR A 134 -4.88 9.95 -8.20
C TYR A 134 -3.80 8.90 -7.92
N VAL A 135 -2.96 9.12 -6.88
CA VAL A 135 -1.81 8.25 -6.60
C VAL A 135 -2.13 7.09 -5.64
N ILE A 136 -3.21 7.18 -4.85
CA ILE A 136 -3.61 6.14 -3.90
C ILE A 136 -4.73 5.30 -4.49
N ASN A 137 -4.42 4.06 -4.84
CA ASN A 137 -5.47 3.09 -5.16
C ASN A 137 -6.04 2.51 -3.85
N PRO A 138 -7.29 2.85 -3.45
CA PRO A 138 -7.85 2.44 -2.16
C PRO A 138 -8.10 0.94 -2.02
N VAL A 139 -8.02 0.18 -3.12
CA VAL A 139 -8.16 -1.28 -3.10
C VAL A 139 -6.89 -1.98 -2.60
N GLU A 140 -5.72 -1.38 -2.80
CA GLU A 140 -4.43 -1.99 -2.47
C GLU A 140 -3.55 -1.15 -1.56
N ALA A 141 -3.82 0.16 -1.44
CA ALA A 141 -2.95 1.10 -0.74
C ALA A 141 -3.74 2.09 0.12
N ARG A 142 -3.05 2.71 1.05
CA ARG A 142 -3.57 3.76 1.92
C ARG A 142 -2.50 4.81 2.21
N GLU A 143 -2.92 5.95 2.73
CA GLU A 143 -1.99 6.92 3.31
C GLU A 143 -1.35 6.32 4.58
N ALA A 144 -0.02 6.43 4.67
CA ALA A 144 0.79 5.94 5.77
C ALA A 144 1.18 7.05 6.72
N SER A 145 1.37 6.74 8.02
CA SER A 145 1.99 7.66 8.95
C SER A 145 3.45 7.95 8.57
N LEU A 146 3.87 9.19 8.77
CA LEU A 146 5.27 9.60 8.65
C LEU A 146 6.09 9.27 9.90
N ASP A 147 5.43 9.01 11.02
CA ASP A 147 6.07 8.71 12.29
C ASP A 147 6.85 7.38 12.25
N GLU A 148 7.84 7.28 13.11
CA GLU A 148 8.52 6.02 13.34
C GLU A 148 7.63 5.10 14.19
N VAL A 149 7.51 3.84 13.75
CA VAL A 149 6.77 2.82 14.49
C VAL A 149 7.72 2.00 15.37
N GLU A 150 7.26 1.63 16.55
CA GLU A 150 8.07 0.84 17.50
C GLU A 150 8.31 -0.59 16.99
N THR A 151 7.34 -1.17 16.29
CA THR A 151 7.45 -2.51 15.70
C THR A 151 6.77 -2.59 14.34
N LEU A 152 7.35 -3.38 13.44
CA LEU A 152 6.78 -3.68 12.12
C LEU A 152 5.88 -4.93 12.16
N LYS A 153 5.90 -5.67 13.25
CA LYS A 153 5.05 -6.84 13.40
C LYS A 153 3.59 -6.43 13.43
N THR A 154 2.81 -7.03 12.56
CA THR A 154 1.36 -6.83 12.55
C THR A 154 0.72 -7.85 13.47
N GLU A 155 0.09 -7.38 14.54
CA GLU A 155 -0.78 -8.22 15.33
C GLU A 155 -2.12 -8.33 14.61
N TYR A 156 -2.46 -9.53 14.18
CA TYR A 156 -3.78 -9.80 13.63
C TYR A 156 -4.70 -10.18 14.77
N PRO A 157 -5.90 -9.58 14.85
CA PRO A 157 -6.91 -10.05 15.80
C PRO A 157 -7.20 -11.53 15.52
N GLU A 158 -7.51 -12.29 16.57
CA GLU A 158 -7.99 -13.65 16.38
C GLU A 158 -9.19 -13.62 15.41
N PRO A 159 -9.22 -14.52 14.42
CA PRO A 159 -10.33 -14.56 13.50
C PRO A 159 -11.63 -14.83 14.29
N ALA A 160 -12.67 -14.08 13.96
CA ALA A 160 -13.98 -14.34 14.53
C ALA A 160 -14.44 -15.76 14.15
N ASP A 161 -15.20 -16.38 15.02
CA ASP A 161 -15.86 -17.65 14.69
C ASP A 161 -16.68 -17.51 13.41
N VAL A 162 -16.69 -18.57 12.61
CA VAL A 162 -17.49 -18.59 11.39
C VAL A 162 -18.97 -18.51 11.76
N GLU A 163 -19.64 -17.48 11.30
CA GLU A 163 -21.08 -17.32 11.49
C GLU A 163 -21.84 -18.42 10.72
N VAL A 164 -22.63 -19.18 11.43
CA VAL A 164 -23.54 -20.15 10.82
C VAL A 164 -24.88 -19.44 10.58
N ILE A 165 -25.26 -19.36 9.31
CA ILE A 165 -26.54 -18.77 8.92
C ILE A 165 -27.58 -19.88 9.02
N GLU A 166 -28.31 -19.89 10.14
CA GLU A 166 -29.39 -20.86 10.34
C GLU A 166 -30.56 -20.60 9.40
N HIS A 167 -31.18 -21.65 8.92
CA HIS A 167 -32.36 -21.58 8.05
C HIS A 167 -32.17 -20.84 6.71
N PHE A 168 -30.92 -20.68 6.23
CA PHE A 168 -30.63 -20.01 4.96
C PHE A 168 -31.41 -20.64 3.77
N VAL A 169 -31.61 -21.94 3.80
CA VAL A 169 -32.35 -22.67 2.74
C VAL A 169 -33.86 -22.35 2.71
N ASP A 170 -34.38 -21.80 3.80
CA ASP A 170 -35.79 -21.42 3.93
C ASP A 170 -36.07 -19.96 3.56
N TYR A 171 -35.01 -19.20 3.17
CA TYR A 171 -35.14 -17.80 2.82
C TYR A 171 -35.94 -17.64 1.51
N ASP A 172 -36.92 -16.76 1.53
CA ASP A 172 -37.62 -16.32 0.32
C ASP A 172 -36.82 -15.27 -0.46
N ASP A 173 -37.31 -14.90 -1.64
CA ASP A 173 -36.61 -13.97 -2.53
C ASP A 173 -36.40 -12.59 -1.92
N GLU A 174 -37.34 -12.10 -1.09
CA GLU A 174 -37.23 -10.78 -0.43
C GLU A 174 -36.12 -10.80 0.64
N VAL A 175 -36.05 -11.86 1.45
CA VAL A 175 -35.03 -12.04 2.47
C VAL A 175 -33.66 -12.25 1.85
N LEU A 176 -33.57 -12.98 0.74
CA LEU A 176 -32.33 -13.17 -0.01
C LEU A 176 -31.82 -11.86 -0.62
N GLU A 177 -32.67 -11.00 -1.16
CA GLU A 177 -32.24 -9.69 -1.67
C GLU A 177 -31.68 -8.79 -0.57
N ILE A 178 -32.31 -8.80 0.62
CA ILE A 178 -31.82 -8.07 1.79
C ILE A 178 -30.47 -8.62 2.22
N PHE A 179 -30.33 -9.94 2.30
CA PHE A 179 -29.10 -10.61 2.69
C PHE A 179 -27.94 -10.30 1.73
N ILE A 180 -28.17 -10.36 0.41
CA ILE A 180 -27.17 -10.01 -0.62
C ILE A 180 -26.68 -8.58 -0.42
N ARG A 181 -27.60 -7.64 -0.21
CA ARG A 181 -27.28 -6.23 -0.01
C ARG A 181 -26.53 -5.97 1.29
N GLU A 182 -26.96 -6.54 2.39
CA GLU A 182 -26.36 -6.32 3.71
C GLU A 182 -24.96 -6.94 3.82
N ARG A 183 -24.73 -8.08 3.16
CA ARG A 183 -23.43 -8.73 3.09
C ARG A 183 -22.51 -8.19 2.01
N GLY A 184 -22.98 -7.27 1.18
CA GLY A 184 -22.21 -6.69 0.09
C GLY A 184 -21.79 -7.73 -0.97
N LEU A 185 -22.63 -8.74 -1.20
CA LEU A 185 -22.32 -9.78 -2.18
C LEU A 185 -22.46 -9.24 -3.59
N ALA A 186 -21.43 -9.36 -4.42
CA ALA A 186 -21.45 -8.99 -5.83
C ALA A 186 -22.17 -10.07 -6.68
N MET A 187 -23.39 -10.45 -6.30
CA MET A 187 -24.18 -11.50 -6.91
C MET A 187 -25.63 -11.01 -7.07
N ASP A 188 -26.31 -11.48 -8.09
CA ASP A 188 -27.75 -11.28 -8.21
C ASP A 188 -28.55 -12.39 -7.51
N LEU A 189 -29.85 -12.15 -7.31
CA LEU A 189 -30.74 -13.09 -6.65
C LEU A 189 -30.79 -14.44 -7.38
N ALA A 190 -30.77 -14.41 -8.72
CA ALA A 190 -30.82 -15.64 -9.52
C ALA A 190 -29.56 -16.50 -9.32
N ALA A 191 -28.37 -15.86 -9.24
CA ALA A 191 -27.12 -16.55 -8.97
C ALA A 191 -27.10 -17.19 -7.58
N VAL A 192 -27.55 -16.46 -6.54
CA VAL A 192 -27.63 -17.00 -5.18
C VAL A 192 -28.62 -18.16 -5.10
N SER A 193 -29.83 -17.98 -5.62
CA SER A 193 -30.87 -19.01 -5.61
C SER A 193 -30.44 -20.26 -6.36
N TYR A 194 -29.82 -20.13 -7.53
CA TYR A 194 -29.40 -21.26 -8.35
C TYR A 194 -28.16 -21.96 -7.76
N THR A 195 -27.14 -21.21 -7.38
CA THR A 195 -25.86 -21.79 -7.00
C THR A 195 -25.85 -22.32 -5.56
N HIS A 196 -26.54 -21.65 -4.65
CA HIS A 196 -26.47 -21.97 -3.22
C HIS A 196 -27.69 -22.72 -2.69
N LEU A 197 -28.89 -22.48 -3.23
CA LEU A 197 -30.11 -23.14 -2.78
C LEU A 197 -30.47 -24.38 -3.60
N ARG A 198 -30.26 -24.35 -4.92
CA ARG A 198 -30.67 -25.44 -5.82
C ARG A 198 -29.56 -26.39 -6.23
N ALA A 199 -28.28 -26.05 -6.00
CA ALA A 199 -27.15 -26.92 -6.35
C ALA A 199 -27.21 -28.29 -5.64
N HIS A 200 -27.87 -28.37 -4.48
CA HIS A 200 -28.06 -29.62 -3.75
C HIS A 200 -29.22 -30.48 -4.23
N GLU A 201 -30.18 -29.94 -5.00
CA GLU A 201 -31.33 -30.71 -5.49
C GLU A 201 -30.97 -31.58 -6.70
N THR A 202 -29.90 -31.25 -7.42
CA THR A 202 -29.50 -31.98 -8.64
C THR A 202 -28.74 -33.28 -8.37
N THR A 203 -28.24 -33.48 -7.15
CA THR A 203 -27.52 -34.71 -6.75
C THR A 203 -28.42 -35.84 -6.25
N LEU A 204 -29.72 -35.62 -6.11
CA LEU A 204 -30.68 -36.60 -5.64
C LEU A 204 -31.44 -37.32 -6.78
N HIS A 205 -31.16 -37.04 -8.04
CA HIS A 205 -31.82 -37.60 -9.21
C HIS A 205 -30.86 -38.38 -10.14
N LEU A 206 -29.75 -38.89 -9.59
CA LEU A 206 -28.90 -39.87 -10.29
C LEU A 206 -28.94 -41.23 -9.62
#